data_ae382f23daa4a24be74eb93771d6df53
#
_entry.id   ae382f23daa4a24be74eb93771d6df53
#
_cell.length_a   1.000
_cell.length_b   1.000
_cell.length_c   1.000
_cell.angle_alpha   90.00
_cell.angle_beta   90.00
_cell.angle_gamma   90.00
#
_symmetry.space_group_name_H-M   'P 1'
#
loop_
_entity.id
_entity.type
_entity.pdbx_description
1 polymer ?
#
loop_
_entity_poly.entity_id
_entity_poly.type
_entity_poly.pdbx_seq_one_letter_code
_entity_poly.pdbx_strand_id
1 'polypeptide(L)'
;YFSISESRKKVGSLLKLVHSIQCIETPDAVTAEVFELRVIRRLRPRYNYVGTRSEKYCYVRLTTDEEWPRLVIAKTPSSKGISLGPMTTKGMARDVVDAIESVVPLRRCTVRMGRNYVAPTDAPVCSAARLGLAECPCSGSADANMYGVIVDTVVRTLNGDAEEVVALLTNRM
;
A
#
# COMPACT_ATOMS: atom_id res chain seq x y z
N TYR A 1 23.70 9.57 15.35
CA TYR A 1 24.56 10.26 14.39
C TYR A 1 25.39 11.40 15.03
N PHE A 2 24.86 12.09 16.00
CA PHE A 2 25.50 13.25 16.64
C PHE A 2 26.27 12.92 17.93
N SER A 3 26.56 11.64 18.18
CA SER A 3 27.34 11.20 19.32
C SER A 3 28.86 11.43 19.10
N ILE A 4 29.54 11.90 20.13
CA ILE A 4 31.03 12.07 20.12
C ILE A 4 31.76 10.74 19.89
N SER A 5 31.12 9.61 20.24
CA SER A 5 31.65 8.25 20.06
C SER A 5 31.30 7.60 18.71
N GLU A 6 30.78 8.33 17.75
CA GLU A 6 30.41 7.78 16.44
C GLU A 6 31.66 7.34 15.65
N SER A 7 31.85 6.04 15.55
CA SER A 7 33.05 5.43 14.93
C SER A 7 33.00 5.34 13.39
N ARG A 8 31.80 5.55 12.79
CA ARG A 8 31.60 5.43 11.36
C ARG A 8 32.14 6.63 10.60
N LYS A 9 33.31 6.47 9.94
CA LYS A 9 33.99 7.53 9.14
C LYS A 9 33.02 8.28 8.19
N LYS A 10 32.00 7.59 7.67
CA LYS A 10 31.01 8.11 6.75
C LYS A 10 30.07 9.12 7.40
N VAL A 11 29.68 8.87 8.65
CA VAL A 11 28.84 9.78 9.44
C VAL A 11 29.62 11.05 9.77
N GLY A 12 30.89 10.92 10.16
CA GLY A 12 31.77 12.08 10.39
C GLY A 12 31.94 12.98 9.15
N SER A 13 32.00 12.38 7.97
CA SER A 13 32.05 13.13 6.70
C SER A 13 30.72 13.82 6.38
N LEU A 14 29.60 13.16 6.65
CA LEU A 14 28.25 13.72 6.48
C LEU A 14 28.08 14.95 7.39
N LEU A 15 28.41 14.82 8.68
CA LEU A 15 28.22 15.88 9.67
C LEU A 15 28.97 17.18 9.32
N LYS A 16 30.11 17.08 8.65
CA LYS A 16 30.87 18.24 8.17
C LYS A 16 30.16 19.02 7.05
N LEU A 17 29.19 18.39 6.38
CA LEU A 17 28.45 18.97 5.25
C LEU A 17 27.02 19.41 5.63
N VAL A 18 26.59 19.10 6.85
CA VAL A 18 25.26 19.48 7.32
C VAL A 18 25.23 20.95 7.69
N HIS A 19 24.37 21.71 7.04
CA HIS A 19 24.13 23.14 7.33
C HIS A 19 22.83 23.35 8.10
N SER A 20 21.83 22.49 7.89
CA SER A 20 20.54 22.57 8.56
C SER A 20 19.90 21.20 8.71
N ILE A 21 19.03 21.05 9.67
CA ILE A 21 18.24 19.86 9.91
C ILE A 21 16.77 20.30 9.95
N GLN A 22 15.92 19.57 9.19
CA GLN A 22 14.48 19.75 9.23
C GLN A 22 13.84 18.48 9.75
N CYS A 23 12.92 18.61 10.69
CA CYS A 23 12.09 17.51 11.17
C CYS A 23 10.70 17.63 10.55
N ILE A 24 10.22 16.52 10.00
CA ILE A 24 8.87 16.40 9.44
C ILE A 24 8.17 15.33 10.25
N GLU A 25 7.12 15.72 10.95
CA GLU A 25 6.28 14.79 11.70
C GLU A 25 5.34 14.03 10.75
N THR A 26 5.13 12.76 11.04
CA THR A 26 4.23 11.89 10.31
C THR A 26 3.31 11.17 11.29
N PRO A 27 2.07 10.80 10.87
CA PRO A 27 1.09 10.17 11.77
C PRO A 27 1.57 8.82 12.33
N ASP A 28 2.39 8.09 11.57
CA ASP A 28 2.82 6.73 11.91
C ASP A 28 4.17 6.38 11.25
N ALA A 29 4.76 5.27 11.70
CA ALA A 29 6.06 4.80 11.23
C ALA A 29 6.05 4.37 9.74
N VAL A 30 4.93 3.83 9.25
CA VAL A 30 4.82 3.41 7.83
C VAL A 30 4.84 4.62 6.93
N THR A 31 4.08 5.66 7.30
CA THR A 31 4.08 6.95 6.58
C THR A 31 5.46 7.58 6.58
N ALA A 32 6.18 7.56 7.72
CA ALA A 32 7.55 8.05 7.81
C ALA A 32 8.49 7.32 6.84
N GLU A 33 8.46 5.99 6.82
CA GLU A 33 9.30 5.18 5.95
C GLU A 33 9.00 5.41 4.47
N VAL A 34 7.73 5.44 4.08
CA VAL A 34 7.32 5.73 2.70
C VAL A 34 7.77 7.12 2.27
N PHE A 35 7.62 8.12 3.16
CA PHE A 35 8.06 9.49 2.89
C PHE A 35 9.58 9.57 2.74
N GLU A 36 10.36 8.97 3.65
CA GLU A 36 11.83 8.89 3.56
C GLU A 36 12.27 8.30 2.22
N LEU A 37 11.70 7.16 1.84
CA LEU A 37 12.04 6.49 0.58
C LEU A 37 11.71 7.33 -0.66
N ARG A 38 10.60 8.07 -0.63
CA ARG A 38 10.25 9.01 -1.71
C ARG A 38 11.28 10.14 -1.83
N VAL A 39 11.69 10.70 -0.70
CA VAL A 39 12.72 11.75 -0.65
C VAL A 39 14.07 11.23 -1.13
N ILE A 40 14.53 10.08 -0.64
CA ILE A 40 15.79 9.45 -1.06
C ILE A 40 15.77 9.18 -2.56
N ARG A 41 14.66 8.66 -3.09
CA ARG A 41 14.52 8.34 -4.52
C ARG A 41 14.56 9.60 -5.40
N ARG A 42 13.96 10.69 -4.94
CA ARG A 42 13.93 11.97 -5.66
C ARG A 42 15.29 12.67 -5.63
N LEU A 43 15.91 12.75 -4.45
CA LEU A 43 17.13 13.53 -4.23
C LEU A 43 18.41 12.73 -4.46
N ARG A 44 18.36 11.39 -4.40
CA ARG A 44 19.49 10.46 -4.51
C ARG A 44 20.70 10.90 -3.68
N PRO A 45 20.54 11.13 -2.36
CA PRO A 45 21.57 11.72 -1.53
C PRO A 45 22.79 10.80 -1.44
N ARG A 46 23.99 11.39 -1.51
CA ARG A 46 25.29 10.71 -1.61
C ARG A 46 25.55 9.71 -0.47
N TYR A 47 24.99 9.95 0.71
CA TYR A 47 25.26 9.14 1.90
C TYR A 47 24.20 8.05 2.18
N ASN A 48 23.08 8.05 1.46
CA ASN A 48 22.04 7.03 1.59
C ASN A 48 22.23 5.92 0.54
N TYR A 49 22.57 4.72 1.00
CA TYR A 49 22.67 3.52 0.13
C TYR A 49 21.38 2.70 0.14
N VAL A 50 20.73 2.66 1.30
CA VAL A 50 19.38 2.09 1.43
C VAL A 50 18.43 3.06 0.74
N GLY A 51 17.48 2.57 -0.01
CA GLY A 51 16.56 3.44 -0.70
C GLY A 51 16.92 3.77 -2.16
N THR A 52 18.17 3.54 -2.60
CA THR A 52 18.60 3.84 -3.98
C THR A 52 18.35 2.70 -4.97
N ARG A 53 18.09 1.47 -4.51
CA ARG A 53 17.83 0.28 -5.35
C ARG A 53 16.34 0.09 -5.56
N SER A 54 15.79 0.70 -6.61
CA SER A 54 14.36 0.66 -6.95
C SER A 54 13.80 -0.76 -7.18
N GLU A 55 14.63 -1.70 -7.61
CA GLU A 55 14.28 -3.10 -7.86
C GLU A 55 13.86 -3.91 -6.61
N LYS A 56 14.19 -3.41 -5.41
CA LYS A 56 13.85 -4.07 -4.14
C LYS A 56 12.50 -3.62 -3.57
N TYR A 57 11.95 -2.53 -4.07
CA TYR A 57 10.72 -1.98 -3.51
C TYR A 57 9.45 -2.67 -4.00
N CYS A 58 8.43 -2.59 -3.15
CA CYS A 58 7.09 -3.04 -3.44
C CYS A 58 6.10 -1.88 -3.28
N TYR A 59 4.98 -2.02 -3.96
CA TYR A 59 3.86 -1.09 -3.91
C TYR A 59 2.58 -1.87 -3.71
N VAL A 60 1.69 -1.38 -2.87
CA VAL A 60 0.29 -1.81 -2.84
C VAL A 60 -0.44 -1.02 -3.91
N ARG A 61 -1.05 -1.69 -4.87
CA ARG A 61 -1.78 -1.07 -5.98
C ARG A 61 -3.23 -1.49 -5.95
N LEU A 62 -4.12 -0.54 -6.24
CA LEU A 62 -5.49 -0.85 -6.60
C LEU A 62 -5.58 -1.05 -8.12
N THR A 63 -6.20 -2.14 -8.57
CA THR A 63 -6.35 -2.47 -10.01
C THR A 63 -7.49 -1.68 -10.63
N THR A 64 -7.30 -0.38 -10.83
CA THR A 64 -8.31 0.53 -11.38
C THR A 64 -8.62 0.30 -12.86
N ASP A 65 -7.88 -0.59 -13.53
CA ASP A 65 -8.12 -1.08 -14.89
C ASP A 65 -9.10 -2.27 -14.94
N GLU A 66 -9.49 -2.79 -13.77
CA GLU A 66 -10.52 -3.82 -13.64
C GLU A 66 -11.85 -3.20 -13.23
N GLU A 67 -12.97 -3.77 -13.69
CA GLU A 67 -14.32 -3.34 -13.30
C GLU A 67 -14.59 -3.60 -11.80
N TRP A 68 -13.96 -4.65 -11.29
CA TRP A 68 -13.98 -4.99 -9.88
C TRP A 68 -12.56 -4.86 -9.33
N PRO A 69 -12.13 -3.66 -8.93
CA PRO A 69 -10.78 -3.43 -8.43
C PRO A 69 -10.42 -4.30 -7.23
N ARG A 70 -9.14 -4.63 -7.10
CA ARG A 70 -8.59 -5.34 -5.94
C ARG A 70 -7.20 -4.84 -5.59
N LEU A 71 -6.73 -5.15 -4.40
CA LEU A 71 -5.37 -4.84 -4.00
C LEU A 71 -4.40 -5.89 -4.56
N VAL A 72 -3.26 -5.42 -5.06
CA VAL A 72 -2.16 -6.26 -5.52
C VAL A 72 -0.83 -5.68 -5.06
N ILE A 73 0.14 -6.56 -4.82
CA ILE A 73 1.52 -6.15 -4.52
C ILE A 73 2.31 -6.18 -5.83
N ALA A 74 2.85 -5.02 -6.22
CA ALA A 74 3.59 -4.84 -7.46
C ALA A 74 4.99 -4.29 -7.21
N LYS A 75 5.91 -4.50 -8.17
CA LYS A 75 7.28 -3.95 -8.14
C LYS A 75 7.35 -2.50 -8.60
N THR A 76 6.36 -2.05 -9.32
CA THR A 76 6.28 -0.69 -9.87
C THR A 76 4.96 -0.04 -9.47
N PRO A 77 4.94 1.27 -9.23
CA PRO A 77 3.69 1.98 -9.02
C PRO A 77 2.81 1.93 -10.27
N SER A 78 1.53 2.13 -10.10
CA SER A 78 0.62 2.31 -11.24
C SER A 78 0.94 3.61 -11.96
N SER A 79 0.94 3.61 -13.29
CA SER A 79 1.12 4.81 -14.08
C SER A 79 -0.16 5.66 -14.19
N LYS A 80 -1.32 5.03 -14.02
CA LYS A 80 -2.65 5.65 -14.18
C LYS A 80 -3.58 5.40 -13.01
N GLY A 81 -3.11 4.73 -11.98
CA GLY A 81 -3.91 4.31 -10.84
C GLY A 81 -3.28 4.66 -9.50
N ILE A 82 -3.92 4.18 -8.47
CA ILE A 82 -3.56 4.47 -7.08
C ILE A 82 -2.56 3.44 -6.58
N SER A 83 -1.51 3.91 -5.92
CA SER A 83 -0.47 3.05 -5.34
C SER A 83 0.07 3.66 -4.06
N LEU A 84 0.16 2.86 -3.03
CA LEU A 84 0.85 3.19 -1.79
C LEU A 84 2.26 2.59 -1.81
N GLY A 85 3.26 3.36 -1.45
CA GLY A 85 4.67 2.97 -1.43
C GLY A 85 5.59 4.09 -1.92
N PRO A 86 6.89 3.83 -2.07
CA PRO A 86 7.58 2.52 -2.03
C PRO A 86 7.69 1.93 -0.62
N MET A 87 7.63 0.61 -0.51
CA MET A 87 7.84 -0.16 0.72
C MET A 87 9.10 -1.01 0.58
N THR A 88 9.89 -1.14 1.64
CA THR A 88 11.19 -1.84 1.62
C THR A 88 11.08 -3.34 1.44
N THR A 89 9.98 -3.94 1.92
CA THR A 89 9.79 -5.38 1.86
C THR A 89 8.40 -5.76 1.34
N LYS A 90 8.33 -6.95 0.73
CA LYS A 90 7.04 -7.54 0.35
C LYS A 90 6.18 -7.90 1.57
N GLY A 91 6.82 -8.22 2.71
CA GLY A 91 6.14 -8.46 3.99
C GLY A 91 5.33 -7.24 4.41
N MET A 92 5.98 -6.06 4.53
CA MET A 92 5.30 -4.81 4.86
C MET A 92 4.12 -4.51 3.91
N ALA A 93 4.30 -4.70 2.61
CA ALA A 93 3.20 -4.52 1.66
C ALA A 93 2.07 -5.53 1.88
N ARG A 94 2.39 -6.76 2.31
CA ARG A 94 1.40 -7.78 2.65
C ARG A 94 0.63 -7.38 3.91
N ASP A 95 1.33 -6.95 4.95
CA ASP A 95 0.71 -6.54 6.22
C ASP A 95 -0.29 -5.40 6.01
N VAL A 96 0.04 -4.44 5.14
CA VAL A 96 -0.88 -3.34 4.76
C VAL A 96 -2.10 -3.88 4.01
N VAL A 97 -1.93 -4.78 3.03
CA VAL A 97 -3.05 -5.39 2.31
C VAL A 97 -3.94 -6.17 3.26
N ASP A 98 -3.34 -7.01 4.11
CA ASP A 98 -4.08 -7.87 5.05
C ASP A 98 -4.83 -7.03 6.09
N ALA A 99 -4.25 -5.91 6.56
CA ALA A 99 -4.93 -4.97 7.45
C ALA A 99 -6.18 -4.37 6.80
N ILE A 100 -6.04 -3.79 5.60
CA ILE A 100 -7.18 -3.21 4.87
C ILE A 100 -8.25 -4.27 4.59
N GLU A 101 -7.86 -5.42 4.03
CA GLU A 101 -8.78 -6.52 3.68
C GLU A 101 -9.41 -7.18 4.90
N SER A 102 -8.88 -6.98 6.10
CA SER A 102 -9.48 -7.52 7.32
C SER A 102 -10.75 -6.77 7.72
N VAL A 103 -10.90 -5.51 7.34
CA VAL A 103 -12.04 -4.64 7.72
C VAL A 103 -12.82 -4.10 6.53
N VAL A 104 -12.21 -4.08 5.33
CA VAL A 104 -12.86 -3.67 4.08
C VAL A 104 -13.10 -4.93 3.23
N PRO A 105 -14.35 -5.27 2.87
CA PRO A 105 -14.66 -6.50 2.17
C PRO A 105 -14.34 -6.44 0.66
N LEU A 106 -13.15 -5.97 0.31
CA LEU A 106 -12.66 -5.94 -1.06
C LEU A 106 -12.42 -7.37 -1.58
N ARG A 107 -12.63 -7.62 -2.87
CA ARG A 107 -12.40 -8.96 -3.43
C ARG A 107 -10.93 -9.36 -3.35
N ARG A 108 -10.69 -10.61 -3.02
CA ARG A 108 -9.33 -11.18 -2.82
C ARG A 108 -8.92 -12.17 -3.91
N CYS A 109 -9.86 -12.54 -4.80
CA CYS A 109 -9.57 -13.50 -5.86
C CYS A 109 -8.59 -12.94 -6.90
N THR A 110 -7.78 -13.81 -7.49
CA THR A 110 -6.74 -13.43 -8.46
C THR A 110 -7.24 -13.34 -9.90
N VAL A 111 -8.49 -13.72 -10.15
CA VAL A 111 -9.10 -13.65 -11.48
C VAL A 111 -9.11 -12.19 -11.96
N ARG A 112 -8.63 -11.97 -13.19
CA ARG A 112 -8.71 -10.66 -13.81
C ARG A 112 -10.14 -10.40 -14.30
N MET A 113 -10.73 -9.30 -13.87
CA MET A 113 -12.10 -8.93 -14.20
C MET A 113 -12.08 -7.62 -14.97
N GLY A 114 -11.92 -7.73 -16.29
CA GLY A 114 -11.96 -6.58 -17.20
C GLY A 114 -13.36 -5.96 -17.30
N ARG A 115 -13.48 -4.90 -18.09
CA ARG A 115 -14.78 -4.24 -18.34
C ARG A 115 -15.81 -5.24 -18.87
N ASN A 116 -17.04 -5.11 -18.39
CA ASN A 116 -18.16 -6.01 -18.70
C ASN A 116 -17.92 -7.47 -18.28
N TYR A 117 -17.14 -7.67 -17.20
CA TYR A 117 -16.94 -9.01 -16.66
C TYR A 117 -18.27 -9.60 -16.19
N VAL A 118 -18.61 -10.76 -16.71
CA VAL A 118 -19.73 -11.58 -16.24
C VAL A 118 -19.14 -12.85 -15.64
N ALA A 119 -19.48 -13.14 -14.39
CA ALA A 119 -19.05 -14.38 -13.76
C ALA A 119 -19.68 -15.58 -14.52
N PRO A 120 -18.87 -16.59 -14.88
CA PRO A 120 -19.42 -17.81 -15.46
C PRO A 120 -20.42 -18.48 -14.49
N THR A 121 -21.53 -18.98 -14.99
CA THR A 121 -22.61 -19.59 -14.18
C THR A 121 -22.12 -20.74 -13.31
N ASP A 122 -21.08 -21.46 -13.78
CA ASP A 122 -20.50 -22.62 -13.08
C ASP A 122 -19.19 -22.27 -12.35
N ALA A 123 -18.82 -20.98 -12.25
CA ALA A 123 -17.61 -20.56 -11.58
C ALA A 123 -17.71 -20.88 -10.07
N PRO A 124 -16.71 -21.54 -9.47
CA PRO A 124 -16.72 -21.77 -8.05
C PRO A 124 -16.61 -20.44 -7.29
N VAL A 125 -17.50 -20.21 -6.35
CA VAL A 125 -17.44 -19.06 -5.46
C VAL A 125 -16.14 -19.12 -4.66
N CYS A 126 -15.36 -18.04 -4.68
CA CYS A 126 -14.08 -17.99 -3.95
C CYS A 126 -14.30 -18.09 -2.42
N SER A 127 -13.32 -18.66 -1.71
CA SER A 127 -13.42 -18.91 -0.27
C SER A 127 -13.74 -17.65 0.52
N ALA A 128 -13.15 -16.51 0.17
CA ALA A 128 -13.38 -15.25 0.86
C ALA A 128 -14.84 -14.77 0.72
N ALA A 129 -15.44 -14.87 -0.47
CA ALA A 129 -16.85 -14.52 -0.67
C ALA A 129 -17.78 -15.53 0.03
N ARG A 130 -17.44 -16.83 0.00
CA ARG A 130 -18.22 -17.86 0.71
C ARG A 130 -18.25 -17.65 2.23
N LEU A 131 -17.19 -17.12 2.80
CA LEU A 131 -17.07 -16.80 4.23
C LEU A 131 -17.61 -15.41 4.59
N GLY A 132 -18.14 -14.65 3.62
CA GLY A 132 -18.60 -13.27 3.87
C GLY A 132 -17.47 -12.26 4.16
N LEU A 133 -16.22 -12.61 3.83
CA LEU A 133 -15.03 -11.77 4.09
C LEU A 133 -14.70 -10.85 2.93
N ALA A 134 -15.37 -11.00 1.79
CA ALA A 134 -15.13 -10.19 0.59
C ALA A 134 -16.37 -10.18 -0.32
N GLU A 135 -16.67 -9.03 -0.86
CA GLU A 135 -17.63 -8.90 -1.96
C GLU A 135 -16.93 -9.31 -3.26
N CYS A 136 -17.53 -10.24 -3.99
CA CYS A 136 -16.94 -10.73 -5.24
C CYS A 136 -18.03 -11.12 -6.24
N PRO A 137 -17.98 -10.65 -7.50
CA PRO A 137 -18.95 -11.00 -8.52
C PRO A 137 -19.03 -12.50 -8.81
N CYS A 138 -18.01 -13.29 -8.40
CA CYS A 138 -18.06 -14.75 -8.51
C CYS A 138 -19.17 -15.42 -7.66
N SER A 139 -19.74 -14.69 -6.68
CA SER A 139 -20.89 -15.18 -5.90
C SER A 139 -22.23 -15.04 -6.63
N GLY A 140 -22.28 -14.24 -7.71
CA GLY A 140 -23.50 -13.89 -8.41
C GLY A 140 -24.40 -12.89 -7.68
N SER A 141 -24.05 -12.49 -6.46
CA SER A 141 -24.84 -11.60 -5.60
C SER A 141 -24.18 -10.23 -5.35
N ALA A 142 -22.97 -9.99 -5.88
CA ALA A 142 -22.29 -8.72 -5.69
C ALA A 142 -22.99 -7.58 -6.44
N ASP A 143 -23.25 -6.49 -5.72
CA ASP A 143 -23.81 -5.26 -6.28
C ASP A 143 -22.70 -4.28 -6.66
N ALA A 144 -22.70 -3.81 -7.90
CA ALA A 144 -21.64 -2.93 -8.43
C ALA A 144 -21.61 -1.57 -7.71
N ASN A 145 -22.76 -1.02 -7.28
CA ASN A 145 -22.82 0.26 -6.59
C ASN A 145 -22.24 0.13 -5.16
N MET A 146 -22.63 -0.93 -4.48
CA MET A 146 -22.08 -1.24 -3.15
C MET A 146 -20.56 -1.49 -3.23
N TYR A 147 -20.12 -2.20 -4.26
CA TYR A 147 -18.68 -2.40 -4.47
C TYR A 147 -17.94 -1.10 -4.75
N GLY A 148 -18.56 -0.17 -5.46
CA GLY A 148 -18.04 1.18 -5.67
C GLY A 148 -17.71 1.91 -4.36
N VAL A 149 -18.61 1.85 -3.37
CA VAL A 149 -18.39 2.43 -2.04
C VAL A 149 -17.20 1.80 -1.33
N ILE A 150 -17.07 0.47 -1.41
CA ILE A 150 -15.91 -0.26 -0.87
C ILE A 150 -14.61 0.20 -1.52
N VAL A 151 -14.62 0.35 -2.85
CA VAL A 151 -13.46 0.83 -3.62
C VAL A 151 -13.10 2.26 -3.22
N ASP A 152 -14.07 3.15 -3.04
CA ASP A 152 -13.83 4.55 -2.65
C ASP A 152 -13.19 4.66 -1.26
N THR A 153 -13.58 3.81 -0.31
CA THR A 153 -12.91 3.72 0.99
C THR A 153 -11.44 3.35 0.84
N VAL A 154 -11.13 2.36 0.00
CA VAL A 154 -9.74 1.97 -0.27
C VAL A 154 -8.96 3.07 -1.00
N VAL A 155 -9.59 3.75 -1.95
CA VAL A 155 -9.00 4.90 -2.67
C VAL A 155 -8.59 5.99 -1.70
N ARG A 156 -9.48 6.39 -0.79
CA ARG A 156 -9.18 7.40 0.25
C ARG A 156 -8.04 6.95 1.14
N THR A 157 -8.09 5.71 1.62
CA THR A 157 -7.05 5.13 2.48
C THR A 157 -5.68 5.16 1.83
N LEU A 158 -5.56 4.72 0.57
CA LEU A 158 -4.29 4.73 -0.16
C LEU A 158 -3.79 6.14 -0.49
N ASN A 159 -4.65 7.14 -0.50
CA ASN A 159 -4.31 8.55 -0.69
C ASN A 159 -3.98 9.30 0.62
N GLY A 160 -4.04 8.61 1.77
CA GLY A 160 -3.63 9.15 3.07
C GLY A 160 -4.80 9.48 4.01
N ASP A 161 -6.04 9.36 3.58
CA ASP A 161 -7.23 9.45 4.44
C ASP A 161 -7.59 8.04 4.94
N ALA A 162 -6.92 7.60 6.00
CA ALA A 162 -7.07 6.26 6.56
C ALA A 162 -7.95 6.22 7.82
N GLU A 163 -8.57 7.32 8.22
CA GLU A 163 -9.31 7.43 9.49
C GLU A 163 -10.40 6.37 9.63
N GLU A 164 -11.19 6.16 8.57
CA GLU A 164 -12.25 5.15 8.56
C GLU A 164 -11.70 3.73 8.77
N VAL A 165 -10.65 3.35 8.04
CA VAL A 165 -10.03 2.02 8.14
C VAL A 165 -9.37 1.82 9.50
N VAL A 166 -8.70 2.84 10.03
CA VAL A 166 -8.10 2.80 11.37
C VAL A 166 -9.17 2.63 12.44
N ALA A 167 -10.29 3.36 12.37
CA ALA A 167 -11.41 3.21 13.29
C ALA A 167 -12.00 1.78 13.23
N LEU A 168 -12.19 1.22 12.04
CA LEU A 168 -12.68 -0.15 11.87
C LEU A 168 -11.70 -1.19 12.45
N LEU A 169 -10.40 -1.01 12.26
CA LEU A 169 -9.37 -1.87 12.84
C LEU A 169 -9.36 -1.80 14.36
N THR A 170 -9.47 -0.59 14.93
CA THR A 170 -9.49 -0.38 16.38
C THR A 170 -10.72 -1.03 17.03
N ASN A 171 -11.89 -0.94 16.41
CA ASN A 171 -13.12 -1.55 16.90
C ASN A 171 -13.11 -3.08 16.84
N ARG A 172 -12.22 -3.68 16.06
CA ARG A 172 -12.09 -5.13 15.92
C ARG A 172 -11.13 -5.75 16.94
N MET A 173 -10.23 -4.98 17.53
CA MET A 173 -9.29 -5.43 18.57
C MET A 173 -9.94 -5.57 19.93
#